data_c6124edf0fd3f7e685befa491a70686e
#
_entry.id   c6124edf0fd3f7e685befa491a70686e
#
_cell.length_a   1.000
_cell.length_b   1.000
_cell.length_c   1.000
_cell.angle_alpha   90.00
_cell.angle_beta   90.00
_cell.angle_gamma   90.00
#
_symmetry.space_group_name_H-M   'P 1'
#
loop_
_entity.id
_entity.type
_entity.pdbx_description
1 polymer ?
#
loop_
_entity_poly.entity_id
_entity_poly.type
_entity_poly.pdbx_seq_one_letter_code
_entity_poly.pdbx_strand_id
1 'polypeptide(L)'
;MSEAPILSVRDLTRTYPTAQGGLTVLKGVDLDVYPGEIVGLIGPSGSGKSSLLHAAGLLEKPTSGTVAIDGEAVGGLDERARTRLRLSRIGFVYQFHHLLPEFGARDNVVLPMRIAGVSLAEARAKAGETLAALGLGDRLTHQPAQLSGGERQRVAIARALANRPRLLLADEPTGNLDPATSQSVFESLRDLAKTTGVAALIATHNMELAGHMDRVFAIKDGHLEQRAAESHAY
;
A
#
# COMPACT_ATOMS: atom_id res chain seq x y z
N MET A 1 4.44 26.96 -4.52
CA MET A 1 4.46 26.45 -3.14
C MET A 1 4.59 24.95 -3.28
N SER A 2 5.64 24.30 -2.74
CA SER A 2 5.76 22.83 -2.77
C SER A 2 4.62 22.24 -1.91
N GLU A 3 3.90 21.30 -2.48
CA GLU A 3 2.83 20.59 -1.80
C GLU A 3 3.41 19.80 -0.61
N ALA A 4 2.70 19.75 0.53
CA ALA A 4 3.17 19.01 1.70
C ALA A 4 3.10 17.50 1.45
N PRO A 5 4.07 16.70 1.92
CA PRO A 5 4.03 15.26 1.74
C PRO A 5 2.88 14.61 2.52
N ILE A 6 2.28 13.58 1.94
CA ILE A 6 1.28 12.73 2.61
C ILE A 6 1.96 11.76 3.58
N LEU A 7 3.09 11.18 3.20
CA LEU A 7 3.95 10.40 4.08
C LEU A 7 5.27 11.13 4.24
N SER A 8 5.69 11.33 5.49
CA SER A 8 7.03 11.83 5.81
C SER A 8 7.68 10.90 6.84
N VAL A 9 8.83 10.37 6.49
CA VAL A 9 9.66 9.50 7.34
C VAL A 9 10.98 10.22 7.57
N ARG A 10 11.46 10.30 8.82
CA ARG A 10 12.73 10.96 9.18
C ARG A 10 13.53 10.11 10.14
N ASP A 11 14.79 9.87 9.77
CA ASP A 11 15.80 9.13 10.56
C ASP A 11 15.26 7.79 11.09
N LEU A 12 14.45 7.10 10.29
CA LEU A 12 13.75 5.90 10.74
C LEU A 12 14.70 4.73 10.82
N THR A 13 14.83 4.18 12.03
CA THR A 13 15.61 2.97 12.30
C THR A 13 14.69 1.86 12.81
N ARG A 14 14.90 0.64 12.30
CA ARG A 14 14.18 -0.53 12.76
C ARG A 14 15.15 -1.67 13.10
N THR A 15 15.12 -2.08 14.35
CA THR A 15 15.90 -3.20 14.90
C THR A 15 14.96 -4.23 15.51
N TYR A 16 15.09 -5.47 15.11
CA TYR A 16 14.38 -6.60 15.68
C TYR A 16 15.27 -7.31 16.70
N PRO A 17 14.76 -7.64 17.90
CA PRO A 17 15.50 -8.44 18.87
C PRO A 17 15.71 -9.86 18.32
N THR A 18 16.93 -10.39 18.46
CA THR A 18 17.28 -11.77 18.11
C THR A 18 18.03 -12.42 19.26
N ALA A 19 18.14 -13.75 19.25
CA ALA A 19 18.89 -14.49 20.28
C ALA A 19 20.39 -14.10 20.35
N GLN A 20 20.93 -13.51 19.26
CA GLN A 20 22.34 -13.11 19.12
C GLN A 20 22.54 -11.59 19.27
N GLY A 21 21.51 -10.84 19.68
CA GLY A 21 21.53 -9.37 19.75
C GLY A 21 20.40 -8.75 18.93
N GLY A 22 20.62 -7.57 18.33
CA GLY A 22 19.65 -6.87 17.48
C GLY A 22 19.96 -7.02 16.01
N LEU A 23 18.96 -7.32 15.17
CA LEU A 23 19.05 -7.24 13.71
C LEU A 23 18.47 -5.90 13.24
N THR A 24 19.34 -4.96 12.86
CA THR A 24 18.92 -3.68 12.31
C THR A 24 18.68 -3.80 10.81
N VAL A 25 17.43 -3.66 10.39
CA VAL A 25 17.02 -3.80 8.98
C VAL A 25 16.84 -2.46 8.27
N LEU A 26 16.61 -1.36 9.03
CA LEU A 26 16.56 0.01 8.53
C LEU A 26 17.43 0.90 9.40
N LYS A 27 18.21 1.80 8.80
CA LYS A 27 19.24 2.60 9.47
C LYS A 27 19.15 4.06 9.02
N GLY A 28 18.39 4.88 9.76
CA GLY A 28 18.29 6.31 9.49
C GLY A 28 17.66 6.60 8.12
N VAL A 29 16.50 6.04 7.84
CA VAL A 29 15.80 6.17 6.56
C VAL A 29 14.99 7.46 6.53
N ASP A 30 15.18 8.26 5.45
CA ASP A 30 14.38 9.43 5.11
C ASP A 30 13.59 9.19 3.82
N LEU A 31 12.28 9.50 3.84
CA LEU A 31 11.41 9.35 2.67
C LEU A 31 10.23 10.31 2.77
N ASP A 32 9.92 10.98 1.65
CA ASP A 32 8.67 11.71 1.44
C ASP A 32 7.91 11.12 0.26
N VAL A 33 6.58 11.01 0.39
CA VAL A 33 5.67 10.66 -0.70
C VAL A 33 4.61 11.75 -0.79
N TYR A 34 4.42 12.31 -1.98
CA TYR A 34 3.54 13.45 -2.22
C TYR A 34 2.16 13.02 -2.74
N PRO A 35 1.14 13.90 -2.69
CA PRO A 35 -0.18 13.59 -3.24
C PRO A 35 -0.13 13.13 -4.70
N GLY A 36 -0.80 12.03 -5.02
CA GLY A 36 -0.84 11.44 -6.36
C GLY A 36 0.48 10.84 -6.85
N GLU A 37 1.53 10.85 -6.01
CA GLU A 37 2.82 10.25 -6.35
C GLU A 37 2.83 8.75 -6.07
N ILE A 38 3.44 7.97 -6.96
CA ILE A 38 3.69 6.54 -6.80
C ILE A 38 5.19 6.31 -6.64
N VAL A 39 5.59 5.92 -5.45
CA VAL A 39 6.99 5.65 -5.09
C VAL A 39 7.22 4.13 -5.00
N GLY A 40 8.22 3.64 -5.71
CA GLY A 40 8.66 2.26 -5.66
C GLY A 40 9.75 2.02 -4.61
N LEU A 41 9.63 0.92 -3.88
CA LEU A 41 10.70 0.37 -3.03
C LEU A 41 11.18 -0.94 -3.63
N ILE A 42 12.45 -0.99 -4.03
CA ILE A 42 13.07 -2.20 -4.57
C ILE A 42 14.19 -2.72 -3.65
N GLY A 43 14.52 -3.98 -3.80
CA GLY A 43 15.60 -4.61 -3.05
C GLY A 43 15.36 -6.10 -2.87
N PRO A 44 16.39 -6.85 -2.46
CA PRO A 44 16.28 -8.29 -2.24
C PRO A 44 15.29 -8.63 -1.12
N SER A 45 14.91 -9.90 -1.02
CA SER A 45 14.12 -10.39 0.11
C SER A 45 14.89 -10.14 1.43
N GLY A 46 14.17 -9.69 2.45
CA GLY A 46 14.77 -9.38 3.75
C GLY A 46 15.50 -8.02 3.84
N SER A 47 15.53 -7.20 2.78
CA SER A 47 16.19 -5.89 2.81
C SER A 47 15.53 -4.84 3.72
N GLY A 48 14.29 -5.07 4.19
CA GLY A 48 13.56 -4.12 5.04
C GLY A 48 12.38 -3.42 4.37
N LYS A 49 12.02 -3.76 3.12
CA LYS A 49 10.87 -3.16 2.40
C LYS A 49 9.56 -3.26 3.21
N SER A 50 9.19 -4.46 3.62
CA SER A 50 7.98 -4.69 4.43
C SER A 50 8.08 -3.99 5.80
N SER A 51 9.27 -3.94 6.42
CA SER A 51 9.48 -3.23 7.68
C SER A 51 9.22 -1.72 7.54
N LEU A 52 9.65 -1.11 6.41
CA LEU A 52 9.36 0.29 6.14
C LEU A 52 7.86 0.51 5.89
N LEU A 53 7.21 -0.36 5.12
CA LEU A 53 5.76 -0.30 4.90
C LEU A 53 4.98 -0.48 6.21
N HIS A 54 5.40 -1.40 7.09
CA HIS A 54 4.74 -1.62 8.38
C HIS A 54 4.89 -0.43 9.32
N ALA A 55 6.07 0.21 9.35
CA ALA A 55 6.29 1.42 10.13
C ALA A 55 5.47 2.60 9.58
N ALA A 56 5.51 2.85 8.26
CA ALA A 56 4.71 3.86 7.58
C ALA A 56 3.20 3.62 7.76
N GLY A 57 2.79 2.35 7.77
CA GLY A 57 1.40 1.93 7.93
C GLY A 57 0.92 1.82 9.37
N LEU A 58 1.72 2.22 10.35
CA LEU A 58 1.40 2.17 11.78
C LEU A 58 1.10 0.76 12.30
N LEU A 59 1.56 -0.28 11.61
CA LEU A 59 1.45 -1.67 12.06
C LEU A 59 2.54 -1.99 13.09
N GLU A 60 3.72 -1.39 12.92
CA GLU A 60 4.83 -1.51 13.84
C GLU A 60 5.34 -0.12 14.26
N LYS A 61 5.95 -0.05 15.46
CA LYS A 61 6.65 1.17 15.89
C LYS A 61 8.10 1.09 15.42
N PRO A 62 8.67 2.16 14.86
CA PRO A 62 10.11 2.23 14.63
C PRO A 62 10.88 2.13 15.94
N THR A 63 12.15 1.72 15.88
CA THR A 63 13.05 1.72 17.04
C THR A 63 13.45 3.16 17.39
N SER A 64 13.71 3.98 16.35
CA SER A 64 13.92 5.43 16.46
C SER A 64 13.47 6.12 15.19
N GLY A 65 13.50 7.45 15.19
CA GLY A 65 13.02 8.27 14.09
C GLY A 65 11.53 8.57 14.18
N THR A 66 10.99 9.25 13.18
CA THR A 66 9.61 9.73 13.17
C THR A 66 8.89 9.41 11.87
N VAL A 67 7.58 9.21 11.99
CA VAL A 67 6.65 9.10 10.85
C VAL A 67 5.56 10.15 11.04
N ALA A 68 5.21 10.82 9.95
CA ALA A 68 4.04 11.70 9.89
C ALA A 68 3.18 11.32 8.68
N ILE A 69 1.86 11.36 8.83
CA ILE A 69 0.89 11.06 7.79
C ILE A 69 -0.06 12.26 7.66
N ASP A 70 -0.16 12.81 6.44
CA ASP A 70 -0.99 13.98 6.14
C ASP A 70 -0.69 15.14 7.11
N GLY A 71 0.61 15.34 7.43
CA GLY A 71 1.11 16.35 8.35
C GLY A 71 0.99 16.00 9.85
N GLU A 72 0.31 14.91 10.23
CA GLU A 72 0.14 14.49 11.62
C GLU A 72 1.28 13.56 12.06
N ALA A 73 2.05 13.96 13.08
CA ALA A 73 3.08 13.11 13.68
C ALA A 73 2.46 11.96 14.48
N VAL A 74 2.83 10.71 14.14
CA VAL A 74 2.15 9.52 14.68
C VAL A 74 2.87 8.84 15.84
N GLY A 75 4.07 9.30 16.20
CA GLY A 75 4.93 8.65 17.21
C GLY A 75 4.33 8.62 18.62
N GLY A 76 3.58 9.65 19.00
CA GLY A 76 2.93 9.78 20.30
C GLY A 76 1.52 9.17 20.40
N LEU A 77 0.98 8.63 19.31
CA LEU A 77 -0.38 8.10 19.29
C LEU A 77 -0.51 6.78 20.05
N ASP A 78 -1.59 6.67 20.83
CA ASP A 78 -2.01 5.40 21.44
C ASP A 78 -2.54 4.44 20.35
N GLU A 79 -2.73 3.17 20.69
CA GLU A 79 -3.16 2.16 19.73
C GLU A 79 -4.56 2.43 19.14
N ARG A 80 -5.44 3.06 19.92
CA ARG A 80 -6.79 3.42 19.47
C ARG A 80 -6.74 4.55 18.43
N ALA A 81 -5.90 5.55 18.62
CA ALA A 81 -5.68 6.63 17.67
C ALA A 81 -5.02 6.11 16.37
N ARG A 82 -3.99 5.25 16.51
CA ARG A 82 -3.35 4.57 15.37
C ARG A 82 -4.34 3.76 14.55
N THR A 83 -5.23 3.00 15.21
CA THR A 83 -6.27 2.20 14.53
C THR A 83 -7.25 3.09 13.76
N ARG A 84 -7.68 4.22 14.36
CA ARG A 84 -8.55 5.18 13.65
C ARG A 84 -7.86 5.78 12.43
N LEU A 85 -6.58 6.13 12.57
CA LEU A 85 -5.79 6.72 11.49
C LEU A 85 -5.58 5.71 10.36
N ARG A 86 -5.24 4.44 10.68
CA ARG A 86 -5.20 3.35 9.68
C ARG A 86 -6.52 3.23 8.93
N LEU A 87 -7.64 3.18 9.65
CA LEU A 87 -8.97 3.02 9.04
C LEU A 87 -9.34 4.14 8.07
N SER A 88 -8.94 5.38 8.38
CA SER A 88 -9.40 6.57 7.64
C SER A 88 -8.39 7.12 6.63
N ARG A 89 -7.08 6.89 6.83
CA ARG A 89 -6.01 7.53 6.06
C ARG A 89 -5.14 6.57 5.27
N ILE A 90 -5.14 5.26 5.59
CA ILE A 90 -4.22 4.30 5.02
C ILE A 90 -4.99 3.14 4.39
N GLY A 91 -4.64 2.81 3.15
CA GLY A 91 -5.04 1.57 2.49
C GLY A 91 -3.87 0.60 2.42
N PHE A 92 -4.13 -0.70 2.60
CA PHE A 92 -3.11 -1.74 2.48
C PHE A 92 -3.47 -2.74 1.39
N VAL A 93 -2.49 -3.05 0.54
CA VAL A 93 -2.52 -4.15 -0.43
C VAL A 93 -1.34 -5.07 -0.16
N TYR A 94 -1.59 -6.37 -0.06
CA TYR A 94 -0.57 -7.38 0.21
C TYR A 94 -0.42 -8.34 -0.97
N GLN A 95 0.70 -9.03 -1.03
CA GLN A 95 0.98 -10.10 -1.98
C GLN A 95 -0.07 -11.22 -1.91
N PHE A 96 -0.41 -11.64 -0.69
CA PHE A 96 -1.58 -12.47 -0.43
C PHE A 96 -2.76 -11.55 -0.14
N HIS A 97 -3.74 -11.52 -1.00
CA HIS A 97 -4.87 -10.59 -0.99
C HIS A 97 -5.71 -10.59 0.31
N HIS A 98 -5.59 -11.62 1.17
CA HIS A 98 -6.29 -11.76 2.46
C HIS A 98 -7.79 -11.39 2.37
N LEU A 99 -8.46 -11.85 1.31
CA LEU A 99 -9.90 -11.72 1.21
C LEU A 99 -10.57 -12.72 2.16
N LEU A 100 -11.68 -12.29 2.75
CA LEU A 100 -12.51 -13.14 3.59
C LEU A 100 -13.27 -14.11 2.69
N PRO A 101 -13.03 -15.43 2.82
CA PRO A 101 -13.55 -16.42 1.87
C PRO A 101 -15.08 -16.58 1.92
N GLU A 102 -15.70 -16.23 3.05
CA GLU A 102 -17.15 -16.31 3.26
C GLU A 102 -17.91 -15.16 2.60
N PHE A 103 -17.21 -14.07 2.22
CA PHE A 103 -17.80 -12.88 1.62
C PHE A 103 -17.55 -12.82 0.12
N GLY A 104 -18.55 -12.37 -0.63
CA GLY A 104 -18.36 -12.01 -2.04
C GLY A 104 -17.42 -10.81 -2.22
N ALA A 105 -17.03 -10.54 -3.46
CA ALA A 105 -16.13 -9.44 -3.81
C ALA A 105 -16.62 -8.10 -3.23
N ARG A 106 -17.91 -7.77 -3.43
CA ARG A 106 -18.48 -6.52 -2.94
C ARG A 106 -18.47 -6.45 -1.40
N ASP A 107 -18.81 -7.50 -0.70
CA ASP A 107 -18.91 -7.47 0.76
C ASP A 107 -17.49 -7.40 1.41
N ASN A 108 -16.45 -7.95 0.77
CA ASN A 108 -15.06 -7.72 1.15
C ASN A 108 -14.68 -6.23 1.09
N VAL A 109 -15.15 -5.49 0.08
CA VAL A 109 -14.90 -4.04 -0.06
C VAL A 109 -15.80 -3.22 0.87
N VAL A 110 -17.02 -3.66 1.15
CA VAL A 110 -17.96 -3.03 2.07
C VAL A 110 -17.46 -3.00 3.52
N LEU A 111 -16.75 -4.04 3.95
CA LEU A 111 -16.41 -4.24 5.36
C LEU A 111 -15.66 -3.04 5.99
N PRO A 112 -14.56 -2.50 5.44
CA PRO A 112 -13.88 -1.35 6.03
C PRO A 112 -14.77 -0.10 6.12
N MET A 113 -15.67 0.12 5.16
CA MET A 113 -16.63 1.22 5.21
C MET A 113 -17.65 1.03 6.34
N ARG A 114 -18.12 -0.21 6.58
CA ARG A 114 -19.01 -0.53 7.69
C ARG A 114 -18.34 -0.29 9.05
N ILE A 115 -17.06 -0.66 9.17
CA ILE A 115 -16.25 -0.39 10.38
C ILE A 115 -16.12 1.13 10.59
N ALA A 116 -16.01 1.91 9.51
CA ALA A 116 -15.96 3.38 9.56
C ALA A 116 -17.33 4.03 9.82
N GLY A 117 -18.44 3.24 9.95
CA GLY A 117 -19.77 3.75 10.26
C GLY A 117 -20.63 4.11 9.05
N VAL A 118 -20.17 3.87 7.82
CA VAL A 118 -20.96 4.11 6.60
C VAL A 118 -22.18 3.16 6.56
N SER A 119 -23.34 3.63 6.13
CA SER A 119 -24.55 2.79 6.01
C SER A 119 -24.32 1.62 5.03
N LEU A 120 -25.01 0.49 5.23
CA LEU A 120 -24.85 -0.68 4.36
C LEU A 120 -25.22 -0.38 2.90
N ALA A 121 -26.29 0.39 2.71
CA ALA A 121 -26.77 0.76 1.37
C ALA A 121 -25.73 1.61 0.63
N GLU A 122 -25.18 2.64 1.30
CA GLU A 122 -24.16 3.51 0.75
C GLU A 122 -22.83 2.76 0.51
N ALA A 123 -22.39 1.92 1.46
CA ALA A 123 -21.18 1.12 1.32
C ALA A 123 -21.28 0.15 0.13
N ARG A 124 -22.43 -0.49 -0.08
CA ARG A 124 -22.65 -1.39 -1.22
C ARG A 124 -22.67 -0.65 -2.56
N ALA A 125 -23.25 0.53 -2.62
CA ALA A 125 -23.24 1.37 -3.82
C ALA A 125 -21.80 1.74 -4.19
N LYS A 126 -21.04 2.34 -3.26
CA LYS A 126 -19.63 2.73 -3.46
C LYS A 126 -18.73 1.53 -3.82
N ALA A 127 -18.90 0.40 -3.13
CA ALA A 127 -18.15 -0.81 -3.44
C ALA A 127 -18.43 -1.33 -4.86
N GLY A 128 -19.70 -1.30 -5.29
CA GLY A 128 -20.09 -1.67 -6.65
C GLY A 128 -19.45 -0.78 -7.70
N GLU A 129 -19.48 0.54 -7.51
CA GLU A 129 -18.83 1.52 -8.40
C GLU A 129 -17.32 1.29 -8.50
N THR A 130 -16.64 1.11 -7.36
CA THR A 130 -15.18 0.87 -7.34
C THR A 130 -14.82 -0.44 -8.03
N LEU A 131 -15.57 -1.50 -7.78
CA LEU A 131 -15.35 -2.80 -8.42
C LEU A 131 -15.62 -2.75 -9.93
N ALA A 132 -16.67 -2.04 -10.36
CA ALA A 132 -16.96 -1.83 -11.78
C ALA A 132 -15.83 -1.07 -12.48
N ALA A 133 -15.26 -0.03 -11.86
CA ALA A 133 -14.11 0.71 -12.37
C ALA A 133 -12.85 -0.18 -12.51
N LEU A 134 -12.75 -1.24 -11.73
CA LEU A 134 -11.70 -2.26 -11.82
C LEU A 134 -12.06 -3.46 -12.71
N GLY A 135 -13.13 -3.36 -13.52
CA GLY A 135 -13.58 -4.41 -14.42
C GLY A 135 -14.23 -5.62 -13.73
N LEU A 136 -14.76 -5.44 -12.51
CA LEU A 136 -15.37 -6.50 -11.70
C LEU A 136 -16.89 -6.31 -11.47
N GLY A 137 -17.56 -5.51 -12.32
CA GLY A 137 -19.00 -5.26 -12.21
C GLY A 137 -19.86 -6.52 -12.21
N ASP A 138 -19.48 -7.54 -12.98
CA ASP A 138 -20.18 -8.82 -13.08
C ASP A 138 -19.71 -9.85 -12.02
N ARG A 139 -18.82 -9.47 -11.12
CA ARG A 139 -18.19 -10.33 -10.11
C ARG A 139 -18.59 -9.99 -8.67
N LEU A 140 -19.52 -9.05 -8.47
CA LEU A 140 -19.84 -8.47 -7.15
C LEU A 140 -20.19 -9.51 -6.07
N THR A 141 -20.85 -10.59 -6.45
CA THR A 141 -21.29 -11.67 -5.53
C THR A 141 -20.35 -12.87 -5.51
N HIS A 142 -19.35 -12.93 -6.41
CA HIS A 142 -18.40 -14.05 -6.47
C HIS A 142 -17.55 -14.09 -5.22
N GLN A 143 -17.44 -15.27 -4.62
CA GLN A 143 -16.53 -15.52 -3.51
C GLN A 143 -15.07 -15.63 -4.03
N PRO A 144 -14.06 -15.41 -3.17
CA PRO A 144 -12.65 -15.48 -3.58
C PRO A 144 -12.27 -16.76 -4.31
N ALA A 145 -12.87 -17.91 -3.97
CA ALA A 145 -12.61 -19.18 -4.66
C ALA A 145 -13.09 -19.21 -6.13
N GLN A 146 -14.03 -18.32 -6.49
CA GLN A 146 -14.59 -18.21 -7.84
C GLN A 146 -13.89 -17.15 -8.71
N LEU A 147 -12.91 -16.45 -8.15
CA LEU A 147 -12.17 -15.38 -8.79
C LEU A 147 -10.77 -15.86 -9.21
N SER A 148 -10.29 -15.38 -10.36
CA SER A 148 -8.88 -15.53 -10.75
C SER A 148 -7.93 -14.81 -9.79
N GLY A 149 -6.63 -15.07 -9.86
CA GLY A 149 -5.61 -14.39 -9.06
C GLY A 149 -5.66 -12.87 -9.22
N GLY A 150 -5.71 -12.39 -10.47
CA GLY A 150 -5.81 -10.97 -10.78
C GLY A 150 -7.13 -10.34 -10.35
N GLU A 151 -8.25 -11.04 -10.47
CA GLU A 151 -9.54 -10.56 -9.97
C GLU A 151 -9.53 -10.43 -8.44
N ARG A 152 -8.99 -11.42 -7.71
CA ARG A 152 -8.80 -11.33 -6.25
C ARG A 152 -7.94 -10.12 -5.85
N GLN A 153 -6.87 -9.88 -6.59
CA GLN A 153 -5.99 -8.74 -6.30
C GLN A 153 -6.68 -7.40 -6.58
N ARG A 154 -7.46 -7.29 -7.65
CA ARG A 154 -8.26 -6.09 -7.90
C ARG A 154 -9.34 -5.87 -6.82
N VAL A 155 -9.94 -6.92 -6.27
CA VAL A 155 -10.83 -6.80 -5.09
C VAL A 155 -10.07 -6.29 -3.86
N ALA A 156 -8.83 -6.78 -3.62
CA ALA A 156 -8.00 -6.30 -2.52
C ALA A 156 -7.61 -4.82 -2.67
N ILE A 157 -7.31 -4.37 -3.90
CA ILE A 157 -7.08 -2.95 -4.23
C ILE A 157 -8.34 -2.13 -3.96
N ALA A 158 -9.51 -2.57 -4.43
CA ALA A 158 -10.79 -1.89 -4.16
C ALA A 158 -11.05 -1.75 -2.65
N ARG A 159 -10.79 -2.82 -1.89
CA ARG A 159 -10.94 -2.81 -0.43
C ARG A 159 -9.98 -1.83 0.24
N ALA A 160 -8.74 -1.76 -0.21
CA ALA A 160 -7.75 -0.83 0.32
C ALA A 160 -8.16 0.64 0.12
N LEU A 161 -8.86 0.93 -0.98
CA LEU A 161 -9.29 2.29 -1.35
C LEU A 161 -10.72 2.63 -0.88
N ALA A 162 -11.44 1.69 -0.24
CA ALA A 162 -12.86 1.82 0.13
C ALA A 162 -13.16 3.05 1.00
N ASN A 163 -12.29 3.39 1.95
CA ASN A 163 -12.44 4.55 2.82
C ASN A 163 -11.77 5.83 2.28
N ARG A 164 -11.40 5.86 0.99
CA ARG A 164 -10.70 7.00 0.34
C ARG A 164 -9.47 7.43 1.12
N PRO A 165 -8.50 6.52 1.34
CA PRO A 165 -7.29 6.83 2.09
C PRO A 165 -6.49 7.94 1.39
N ARG A 166 -5.59 8.59 2.13
CA ARG A 166 -4.61 9.53 1.60
C ARG A 166 -3.33 8.82 1.16
N LEU A 167 -3.04 7.67 1.78
CA LEU A 167 -1.84 6.87 1.55
C LEU A 167 -2.22 5.42 1.24
N LEU A 168 -1.69 4.89 0.15
CA LEU A 168 -1.76 3.47 -0.21
C LEU A 168 -0.38 2.83 0.01
N LEU A 169 -0.35 1.76 0.77
CA LEU A 169 0.84 0.95 1.01
C LEU A 169 0.63 -0.41 0.36
N ALA A 170 1.53 -0.81 -0.53
CA ALA A 170 1.42 -2.09 -1.23
C ALA A 170 2.71 -2.90 -1.07
N ASP A 171 2.61 -4.10 -0.53
CA ASP A 171 3.71 -5.03 -0.36
C ASP A 171 3.60 -6.17 -1.37
N GLU A 172 4.44 -6.13 -2.42
CA GLU A 172 4.47 -7.11 -3.52
C GLU A 172 3.08 -7.36 -4.15
N PRO A 173 2.31 -6.31 -4.55
CA PRO A 173 0.90 -6.44 -4.91
C PRO A 173 0.64 -7.34 -6.12
N THR A 174 1.68 -7.72 -6.86
CA THR A 174 1.58 -8.58 -8.05
C THR A 174 2.47 -9.82 -7.96
N GLY A 175 3.14 -10.05 -6.83
CA GLY A 175 4.19 -11.07 -6.70
C GLY A 175 3.75 -12.53 -6.90
N ASN A 176 2.44 -12.82 -6.86
CA ASN A 176 1.88 -14.15 -7.05
C ASN A 176 1.12 -14.31 -8.39
N LEU A 177 1.30 -13.36 -9.32
CA LEU A 177 0.60 -13.32 -10.60
C LEU A 177 1.58 -13.59 -11.75
N ASP A 178 1.07 -14.10 -12.86
CA ASP A 178 1.83 -14.19 -14.09
C ASP A 178 2.15 -12.78 -14.65
N PRO A 179 3.16 -12.61 -15.51
CA PRO A 179 3.61 -11.30 -15.98
C PRO A 179 2.50 -10.44 -16.62
N ALA A 180 1.65 -11.03 -17.47
CA ALA A 180 0.60 -10.28 -18.17
C ALA A 180 -0.49 -9.80 -17.20
N THR A 181 -0.90 -10.67 -16.25
CA THR A 181 -1.84 -10.31 -15.19
C THR A 181 -1.24 -9.27 -14.24
N SER A 182 0.06 -9.39 -13.90
CA SER A 182 0.79 -8.45 -13.07
C SER A 182 0.75 -7.04 -13.65
N GLN A 183 1.05 -6.91 -14.94
CA GLN A 183 1.00 -5.64 -15.67
C GLN A 183 -0.41 -5.03 -15.60
N SER A 184 -1.44 -5.79 -15.95
CA SER A 184 -2.83 -5.32 -15.94
C SER A 184 -3.32 -4.88 -14.56
N VAL A 185 -2.95 -5.62 -13.49
CA VAL A 185 -3.31 -5.26 -12.11
C VAL A 185 -2.56 -4.01 -11.66
N PHE A 186 -1.28 -3.89 -12.00
CA PHE A 186 -0.49 -2.69 -11.69
C PHE A 186 -1.03 -1.45 -12.39
N GLU A 187 -1.36 -1.54 -13.68
CA GLU A 187 -1.99 -0.45 -14.43
C GLU A 187 -3.30 0.00 -13.79
N SER A 188 -4.16 -0.95 -13.41
CA SER A 188 -5.41 -0.66 -12.70
C SER A 188 -5.18 0.08 -11.38
N LEU A 189 -4.16 -0.33 -10.61
CA LEU A 189 -3.77 0.33 -9.35
C LEU A 189 -3.25 1.74 -9.62
N ARG A 190 -2.33 1.89 -10.59
CA ARG A 190 -1.74 3.16 -11.00
C ARG A 190 -2.80 4.17 -11.44
N ASP A 191 -3.68 3.75 -12.34
CA ASP A 191 -4.72 4.62 -12.90
C ASP A 191 -5.70 5.07 -11.81
N LEU A 192 -6.06 4.17 -10.89
CA LEU A 192 -6.91 4.50 -9.77
C LEU A 192 -6.20 5.43 -8.77
N ALA A 193 -4.91 5.22 -8.49
CA ALA A 193 -4.12 6.10 -7.65
C ALA A 193 -4.02 7.52 -8.25
N LYS A 194 -3.73 7.62 -9.55
CA LYS A 194 -3.67 8.92 -10.26
C LYS A 194 -5.02 9.63 -10.31
N THR A 195 -6.11 8.90 -10.59
CA THR A 195 -7.46 9.48 -10.66
C THR A 195 -7.95 9.98 -9.30
N THR A 196 -7.63 9.26 -8.21
CA THR A 196 -8.06 9.62 -6.85
C THR A 196 -7.11 10.57 -6.15
N GLY A 197 -5.89 10.78 -6.67
CA GLY A 197 -4.85 11.60 -6.05
C GLY A 197 -4.25 10.98 -4.79
N VAL A 198 -4.41 9.66 -4.57
CA VAL A 198 -3.82 8.96 -3.43
C VAL A 198 -2.30 8.84 -3.62
N ALA A 199 -1.55 9.14 -2.56
CA ALA A 199 -0.12 8.86 -2.51
C ALA A 199 0.12 7.36 -2.37
N ALA A 200 1.06 6.75 -3.09
CA ALA A 200 1.31 5.31 -3.03
C ALA A 200 2.78 5.00 -2.77
N LEU A 201 3.04 4.06 -1.85
CA LEU A 201 4.35 3.48 -1.61
C LEU A 201 4.26 1.97 -1.86
N ILE A 202 4.97 1.48 -2.89
CA ILE A 202 4.83 0.12 -3.41
C ILE A 202 6.18 -0.60 -3.31
N ALA A 203 6.26 -1.64 -2.49
CA ALA A 203 7.39 -2.55 -2.49
C ALA A 203 7.22 -3.59 -3.59
N THR A 204 8.27 -3.79 -4.39
CA THR A 204 8.29 -4.81 -5.43
C THR A 204 9.72 -5.27 -5.73
N HIS A 205 9.86 -6.50 -6.21
CA HIS A 205 11.09 -6.99 -6.84
C HIS A 205 11.02 -6.95 -8.37
N ASN A 206 9.86 -6.59 -8.95
CA ASN A 206 9.68 -6.48 -10.40
C ASN A 206 10.18 -5.11 -10.88
N MET A 207 11.35 -5.13 -11.56
CA MET A 207 12.02 -3.92 -12.05
C MET A 207 11.27 -3.25 -13.20
N GLU A 208 10.57 -4.03 -14.03
CA GLU A 208 9.76 -3.51 -15.13
C GLU A 208 8.60 -2.65 -14.58
N LEU A 209 7.86 -3.16 -13.60
CA LEU A 209 6.79 -2.40 -12.95
C LEU A 209 7.34 -1.18 -12.20
N ALA A 210 8.52 -1.30 -11.56
CA ALA A 210 9.16 -0.17 -10.89
C ALA A 210 9.48 0.97 -11.87
N GLY A 211 9.84 0.67 -13.11
CA GLY A 211 10.09 1.67 -14.16
C GLY A 211 8.88 2.53 -14.54
N HIS A 212 7.67 2.12 -14.17
CA HIS A 212 6.43 2.89 -14.39
C HIS A 212 6.00 3.75 -13.18
N MET A 213 6.81 3.82 -12.13
CA MET A 213 6.57 4.63 -10.93
C MET A 213 7.28 5.98 -11.03
N ASP A 214 6.78 6.99 -10.31
CA ASP A 214 7.29 8.36 -10.41
C ASP A 214 8.71 8.50 -9.83
N ARG A 215 8.99 7.80 -8.73
CA ARG A 215 10.33 7.68 -8.13
C ARG A 215 10.55 6.26 -7.62
N VAL A 216 11.80 5.82 -7.63
CA VAL A 216 12.18 4.49 -7.15
C VAL A 216 13.34 4.61 -6.16
N PHE A 217 13.21 3.91 -5.03
CA PHE A 217 14.27 3.79 -4.04
C PHE A 217 14.69 2.33 -3.90
N ALA A 218 15.99 2.10 -3.83
CA ALA A 218 16.56 0.81 -3.46
C ALA A 218 16.89 0.77 -1.97
N ILE A 219 16.52 -0.31 -1.28
CA ILE A 219 17.01 -0.56 0.07
C ILE A 219 18.27 -1.43 -0.04
N LYS A 220 19.39 -0.85 0.39
CA LYS A 220 20.69 -1.52 0.43
C LYS A 220 21.33 -1.31 1.81
N ASP A 221 21.73 -2.40 2.46
CA ASP A 221 22.39 -2.40 3.78
C ASP A 221 21.62 -1.61 4.86
N GLY A 222 20.29 -1.50 4.71
CA GLY A 222 19.38 -0.80 5.61
C GLY A 222 19.20 0.69 5.30
N HIS A 223 19.81 1.21 4.25
CA HIS A 223 19.68 2.61 3.79
C HIS A 223 18.82 2.69 2.53
N LEU A 224 18.17 3.86 2.29
CA LEU A 224 17.50 4.17 1.04
C LEU A 224 18.43 4.91 0.09
N GLU A 225 18.53 4.42 -1.13
CA GLU A 225 19.22 5.07 -2.24
C GLU A 225 18.19 5.36 -3.34
N GLN A 226 17.99 6.62 -3.69
CA GLN A 226 17.11 6.95 -4.84
C GLN A 226 17.81 6.50 -6.13
N ARG A 227 17.10 5.70 -6.93
CA ARG A 227 17.53 5.33 -8.27
C ARG A 227 17.15 6.44 -9.25
N ALA A 228 18.07 6.81 -10.13
CA ALA A 228 17.72 7.61 -11.30
C ALA A 228 16.70 6.79 -12.12
N ALA A 229 15.64 7.45 -12.60
CA ALA A 229 14.76 6.83 -13.59
C ALA A 229 15.63 6.47 -14.79
N GLU A 230 15.82 5.18 -15.07
CA GLU A 230 16.40 4.77 -16.34
C GLU A 230 15.39 5.19 -17.42
N SER A 231 15.75 6.25 -18.15
CA SER A 231 14.98 6.66 -19.31
C SER A 231 15.02 5.50 -20.31
N HIS A 232 13.96 4.75 -20.41
CA HIS A 232 13.74 3.86 -21.54
C HIS A 232 13.52 4.78 -22.77
N ALA A 233 14.63 5.17 -23.40
CA ALA A 233 14.58 5.71 -24.76
C ALA A 233 14.19 4.54 -25.66
N TYR A 234 12.97 4.57 -26.21
CA TYR A 234 12.56 3.80 -27.36
C TYR A 234 13.08 4.47 -28.63
#